data_22174873f9ea0a8b341b900c34bf6138
#
_entry.id   22174873f9ea0a8b341b900c34bf6138
#
_cell.length_a   1.000
_cell.length_b   1.000
_cell.length_c   1.000
_cell.angle_alpha   90.00
_cell.angle_beta   90.00
_cell.angle_gamma   90.00
#
_symmetry.space_group_name_H-M   'P 1'
#
loop_
_entity.id
_entity.type
_entity.pdbx_description
1 polymer ?
#
loop_
_entity_poly.entity_id
_entity_poly.type
_entity_poly.pdbx_seq_one_letter_code
_entity_poly.pdbx_strand_id
1 'polypeptide(L)'
;GSLTPYILEEACELIDAIEGENPEIVLDELGDLLLQVVFQAQIYEEQGLFNFYDVAAGIGDKLIRRHPHVFEREGAPIPEEELDQQWERIKNAEKINNKSWLADHLPSKLPALQKAQKLVSRMKRNKRAEELPKMLKSLVQPDYAERAQGNLQLSEETLGQTLFELV
;
A
#
# COMPACT_ATOMS: atom_id res chain seq x y z
N GLY A 1 -1.56 -24.53 10.04
CA GLY A 1 -0.70 -23.81 9.08
C GLY A 1 -1.25 -22.40 8.87
N SER A 2 -0.38 -21.47 8.52
CA SER A 2 -0.80 -20.08 8.22
C SER A 2 -1.41 -20.01 6.82
N LEU A 3 -2.55 -19.32 6.65
CA LEU A 3 -3.14 -18.99 5.34
C LEU A 3 -2.44 -17.80 4.65
N THR A 4 -1.46 -17.18 5.32
CA THR A 4 -0.76 -16.00 4.80
C THR A 4 -0.07 -16.20 3.44
N PRO A 5 0.57 -17.35 3.13
CA PRO A 5 1.17 -17.58 1.81
C PRO A 5 0.15 -17.53 0.68
N TYR A 6 -1.02 -18.12 0.88
CA TYR A 6 -2.10 -18.15 -0.12
C TYR A 6 -2.63 -16.76 -0.46
N ILE A 7 -2.79 -15.86 0.53
CA ILE A 7 -3.20 -14.47 0.26
C ILE A 7 -2.23 -13.76 -0.70
N LEU A 8 -0.94 -14.05 -0.61
CA LEU A 8 0.05 -13.46 -1.50
C LEU A 8 0.00 -14.12 -2.89
N GLU A 9 -0.18 -15.45 -2.93
CA GLU A 9 -0.30 -16.22 -4.16
C GLU A 9 -1.51 -15.74 -4.98
N GLU A 10 -2.72 -15.75 -4.41
CA GLU A 10 -3.93 -15.26 -5.06
C GLU A 10 -3.83 -13.78 -5.50
N ALA A 11 -3.14 -12.96 -4.71
CA ALA A 11 -2.92 -11.57 -5.11
C ALA A 11 -1.97 -11.43 -6.32
N CYS A 12 -0.99 -12.31 -6.47
CA CYS A 12 -0.10 -12.33 -7.64
C CYS A 12 -0.82 -12.88 -8.86
N GLU A 13 -1.59 -13.97 -8.72
CA GLU A 13 -2.38 -14.57 -9.80
C GLU A 13 -3.42 -13.60 -10.34
N LEU A 14 -4.09 -12.86 -9.46
CA LEU A 14 -5.00 -11.77 -9.87
C LEU A 14 -4.26 -10.68 -10.65
N ILE A 15 -3.04 -10.29 -10.26
CA ILE A 15 -2.25 -9.30 -10.99
C ILE A 15 -1.93 -9.82 -12.41
N ASP A 16 -1.45 -11.06 -12.52
CA ASP A 16 -1.13 -11.68 -13.80
C ASP A 16 -2.38 -11.80 -14.69
N ALA A 17 -3.54 -12.15 -14.11
CA ALA A 17 -4.82 -12.22 -14.82
C ALA A 17 -5.25 -10.84 -15.38
N ILE A 18 -5.10 -9.77 -14.59
CA ILE A 18 -5.40 -8.40 -15.01
C ILE A 18 -4.47 -7.96 -16.14
N GLU A 19 -3.16 -8.23 -16.02
CA GLU A 19 -2.16 -7.90 -17.04
C GLU A 19 -2.36 -8.73 -18.32
N GLY A 20 -2.89 -9.95 -18.19
CA GLY A 20 -3.26 -10.82 -19.30
C GLY A 20 -4.56 -10.44 -20.02
N GLU A 21 -5.29 -9.42 -19.55
CA GLU A 21 -6.54 -8.90 -20.12
C GLU A 21 -7.64 -9.96 -20.37
N ASN A 22 -7.66 -11.03 -19.54
CA ASN A 22 -8.67 -12.09 -19.64
C ASN A 22 -9.73 -11.95 -18.52
N PRO A 23 -10.94 -11.43 -18.82
CA PRO A 23 -11.97 -11.19 -17.82
C PRO A 23 -12.45 -12.45 -17.09
N GLU A 24 -12.41 -13.63 -17.72
CA GLU A 24 -12.86 -14.88 -17.11
C GLU A 24 -11.87 -15.33 -16.02
N ILE A 25 -10.56 -15.20 -16.29
CA ILE A 25 -9.53 -15.49 -15.30
C ILE A 25 -9.56 -14.46 -14.18
N VAL A 26 -9.71 -13.16 -14.50
CA VAL A 26 -9.85 -12.10 -13.49
C VAL A 26 -11.03 -12.36 -12.55
N LEU A 27 -12.16 -12.88 -13.08
CA LEU A 27 -13.32 -13.22 -12.25
C LEU A 27 -13.00 -14.36 -11.28
N ASP A 28 -12.27 -15.37 -11.73
CA ASP A 28 -11.86 -16.55 -10.94
C ASP A 28 -10.91 -16.12 -9.82
N GLU A 29 -9.84 -15.42 -10.16
CA GLU A 29 -8.84 -14.94 -9.19
C GLU A 29 -9.40 -13.93 -8.16
N LEU A 30 -10.37 -13.11 -8.57
CA LEU A 30 -11.10 -12.27 -7.62
C LEU A 30 -11.91 -13.11 -6.63
N GLY A 31 -12.46 -14.23 -7.07
CA GLY A 31 -13.16 -15.19 -6.22
C GLY A 31 -12.22 -15.82 -5.20
N ASP A 32 -11.04 -16.24 -5.61
CA ASP A 32 -10.05 -16.89 -4.75
C ASP A 32 -9.47 -15.90 -3.73
N LEU A 33 -9.18 -14.68 -4.14
CA LEU A 33 -8.78 -13.63 -3.21
C LEU A 33 -9.89 -13.30 -2.20
N LEU A 34 -11.16 -13.26 -2.64
CA LEU A 34 -12.31 -13.06 -1.74
C LEU A 34 -12.46 -14.23 -0.76
N LEU A 35 -12.22 -15.48 -1.21
CA LEU A 35 -12.23 -16.66 -0.35
C LEU A 35 -11.21 -16.51 0.79
N GLN A 36 -10.02 -16.00 0.54
CA GLN A 36 -9.04 -15.73 1.59
C GLN A 36 -9.56 -14.73 2.63
N VAL A 37 -10.30 -13.71 2.19
CA VAL A 37 -10.93 -12.73 3.12
C VAL A 37 -12.00 -13.42 3.99
N VAL A 38 -12.85 -14.25 3.40
CA VAL A 38 -13.89 -15.01 4.12
C VAL A 38 -13.28 -15.96 5.11
N PHE A 39 -12.24 -16.71 4.74
CA PHE A 39 -11.54 -17.62 5.67
C PHE A 39 -10.92 -16.90 6.85
N GLN A 40 -10.27 -15.75 6.61
CA GLN A 40 -9.71 -14.97 7.71
C GLN A 40 -10.83 -14.47 8.64
N ALA A 41 -11.94 -13.97 8.10
CA ALA A 41 -13.07 -13.51 8.90
C ALA A 41 -13.65 -14.67 9.75
N GLN A 42 -13.80 -15.87 9.17
CA GLN A 42 -14.28 -17.05 9.89
C GLN A 42 -13.36 -17.44 11.06
N ILE A 43 -12.04 -17.43 10.85
CA ILE A 43 -11.08 -17.75 11.93
C ILE A 43 -11.19 -16.75 13.10
N TYR A 44 -11.43 -15.47 12.82
CA TYR A 44 -11.60 -14.45 13.85
C TYR A 44 -12.99 -14.50 14.50
N GLU A 45 -14.03 -14.92 13.77
CA GLU A 45 -15.35 -15.18 14.34
C GLU A 45 -15.33 -16.32 15.34
N GLU A 46 -14.62 -17.42 15.06
CA GLU A 46 -14.42 -18.55 15.98
C GLU A 46 -13.69 -18.13 17.27
N GLN A 47 -12.92 -17.07 17.23
CA GLN A 47 -12.27 -16.46 18.40
C GLN A 47 -13.16 -15.43 19.11
N GLY A 48 -14.38 -15.17 18.61
CA GLY A 48 -15.32 -14.21 19.18
C GLY A 48 -14.90 -12.74 18.99
N LEU A 49 -14.10 -12.44 17.96
CA LEU A 49 -13.53 -11.09 17.75
C LEU A 49 -14.35 -10.27 16.75
N PHE A 50 -14.51 -10.76 15.51
CA PHE A 50 -15.30 -10.14 14.46
C PHE A 50 -15.65 -11.17 13.38
N ASN A 51 -16.65 -10.88 12.55
CA ASN A 51 -17.09 -11.72 11.45
C ASN A 51 -16.96 -11.01 10.09
N PHE A 52 -17.39 -11.67 9.02
CA PHE A 52 -17.35 -11.13 7.67
C PHE A 52 -18.21 -9.86 7.50
N TYR A 53 -19.35 -9.77 8.17
CA TYR A 53 -20.20 -8.56 8.11
C TYR A 53 -19.52 -7.35 8.74
N ASP A 54 -18.76 -7.56 9.82
CA ASP A 54 -17.97 -6.49 10.45
C ASP A 54 -16.86 -5.99 9.50
N VAL A 55 -16.24 -6.89 8.74
CA VAL A 55 -15.25 -6.52 7.70
C VAL A 55 -15.92 -5.69 6.59
N ALA A 56 -17.09 -6.13 6.11
CA ALA A 56 -17.84 -5.42 5.07
C ALA A 56 -18.34 -4.05 5.55
N ALA A 57 -18.86 -3.96 6.76
CA ALA A 57 -19.27 -2.70 7.39
C ALA A 57 -18.08 -1.75 7.55
N GLY A 58 -16.96 -2.25 8.05
CA GLY A 58 -15.75 -1.44 8.27
C GLY A 58 -15.16 -0.84 7.00
N ILE A 59 -15.20 -1.56 5.86
CA ILE A 59 -14.79 -0.96 4.57
C ILE A 59 -15.82 0.03 4.06
N GLY A 60 -17.13 -0.24 4.25
CA GLY A 60 -18.20 0.69 3.90
C GLY A 60 -18.06 2.03 4.62
N ASP A 61 -17.95 2.01 5.93
CA ASP A 61 -17.75 3.21 6.77
C ASP A 61 -16.48 3.98 6.40
N LYS A 62 -15.42 3.25 6.08
CA LYS A 62 -14.16 3.86 5.61
C LYS A 62 -14.33 4.57 4.28
N LEU A 63 -15.05 3.97 3.34
CA LEU A 63 -15.32 4.56 2.02
C LEU A 63 -16.18 5.82 2.15
N ILE A 64 -17.27 5.77 2.93
CA ILE A 64 -18.13 6.92 3.19
C ILE A 64 -17.30 8.07 3.78
N ARG A 65 -16.57 7.81 4.85
CA ARG A 65 -15.76 8.82 5.53
C ARG A 65 -14.66 9.43 4.65
N ARG A 66 -14.04 8.63 3.76
CA ARG A 66 -12.95 9.09 2.90
C ARG A 66 -13.38 9.75 1.60
N HIS A 67 -14.65 9.59 1.23
CA HIS A 67 -15.24 10.14 0.01
C HIS A 67 -16.47 11.00 0.30
N PRO A 68 -16.36 12.04 1.18
CA PRO A 68 -17.49 12.89 1.52
C PRO A 68 -18.06 13.62 0.30
N HIS A 69 -17.24 13.85 -0.74
CA HIS A 69 -17.69 14.40 -2.01
C HIS A 69 -18.66 13.51 -2.79
N VAL A 70 -18.67 12.19 -2.50
CA VAL A 70 -19.62 11.24 -3.13
C VAL A 70 -20.89 11.10 -2.29
N PHE A 71 -20.75 11.08 -0.96
CA PHE A 71 -21.84 10.71 -0.06
C PHE A 71 -22.52 11.90 0.63
N GLU A 72 -21.86 13.05 0.75
CA GLU A 72 -22.35 14.19 1.54
C GLU A 72 -22.59 15.46 0.71
N ARG A 73 -22.20 15.50 -0.57
CA ARG A 73 -22.30 16.71 -1.40
C ARG A 73 -23.28 16.58 -2.54
N GLU A 74 -24.25 17.50 -2.55
CA GLU A 74 -24.93 17.95 -3.76
C GLU A 74 -24.06 19.08 -4.36
N GLY A 75 -23.32 18.86 -5.44
CA GLY A 75 -22.49 19.93 -6.02
C GLY A 75 -21.65 19.53 -7.23
N ALA A 76 -20.96 20.50 -7.81
CA ALA A 76 -20.11 20.33 -8.97
C ALA A 76 -18.95 19.32 -8.73
N PRO A 77 -18.47 18.64 -9.77
CA PRO A 77 -17.33 17.75 -9.67
C PRO A 77 -16.12 18.47 -9.06
N ILE A 78 -15.41 17.79 -8.14
CA ILE A 78 -14.18 18.29 -7.55
C ILE A 78 -13.02 17.91 -8.47
N PRO A 79 -12.05 18.79 -8.75
CA PRO A 79 -10.84 18.46 -9.50
C PRO A 79 -10.08 17.31 -8.84
N GLU A 80 -9.47 16.44 -9.65
CA GLU A 80 -8.75 15.25 -9.19
C GLU A 80 -7.65 15.57 -8.16
N GLU A 81 -6.92 16.67 -8.36
CA GLU A 81 -5.88 17.15 -7.44
C GLU A 81 -6.42 17.53 -6.05
N GLU A 82 -7.64 18.06 -5.99
CA GLU A 82 -8.31 18.38 -4.72
C GLU A 82 -8.83 17.13 -4.03
N LEU A 83 -9.28 16.13 -4.79
CA LEU A 83 -9.72 14.82 -4.27
C LEU A 83 -8.57 14.10 -3.57
N ASP A 84 -7.40 14.05 -4.20
CA ASP A 84 -6.20 13.44 -3.64
C ASP A 84 -5.77 14.11 -2.33
N GLN A 85 -5.80 15.45 -2.30
CA GLN A 85 -5.47 16.22 -1.10
C GLN A 85 -6.48 15.99 0.03
N GLN A 86 -7.77 15.94 -0.29
CA GLN A 86 -8.84 15.67 0.67
C GLN A 86 -8.67 14.27 1.26
N TRP A 87 -8.48 13.27 0.42
CA TRP A 87 -8.29 11.88 0.83
C TRP A 87 -7.05 11.71 1.76
N GLU A 88 -5.91 12.32 1.41
CA GLU A 88 -4.73 12.27 2.27
C GLU A 88 -4.93 13.01 3.61
N ARG A 89 -5.65 14.13 3.63
CA ARG A 89 -5.99 14.83 4.89
C ARG A 89 -6.83 13.95 5.82
N ILE A 90 -7.89 13.34 5.29
CA ILE A 90 -8.78 12.45 6.08
C ILE A 90 -7.99 11.25 6.58
N LYS A 91 -7.22 10.60 5.71
CA LYS A 91 -6.38 9.45 6.05
C LYS A 91 -5.31 9.77 7.10
N ASN A 92 -4.73 10.97 7.06
CA ASN A 92 -3.76 11.40 8.06
C ASN A 92 -4.41 11.76 9.40
N ALA A 93 -5.63 12.31 9.39
CA ALA A 93 -6.41 12.55 10.60
C ALA A 93 -6.80 11.25 11.33
N GLU A 94 -7.02 10.15 10.60
CA GLU A 94 -7.28 8.82 11.18
C GLU A 94 -6.06 8.24 11.94
N LYS A 95 -4.87 8.75 11.68
CA LYS A 95 -3.60 8.24 12.24
C LYS A 95 -3.14 9.06 13.46
N ILE A 96 -4.06 9.39 14.35
CA ILE A 96 -3.91 10.38 15.45
C ILE A 96 -2.71 10.15 16.40
N ASN A 97 -1.90 9.10 16.29
CA ASN A 97 -0.87 8.81 17.31
C ASN A 97 0.51 8.39 16.82
N ASN A 98 0.87 8.58 15.55
CA ASN A 98 2.19 8.09 15.09
C ASN A 98 3.10 9.18 14.52
N LYS A 99 4.16 9.49 15.28
CA LYS A 99 5.19 10.49 14.95
C LYS A 99 6.07 10.14 13.74
N SER A 100 6.01 8.94 13.22
CA SER A 100 6.77 8.49 12.04
C SER A 100 5.81 8.19 10.88
N TRP A 101 5.53 9.19 10.07
CA TRP A 101 4.53 9.13 9.00
C TRP A 101 5.01 8.39 7.72
N LEU A 102 6.30 8.20 7.54
CA LEU A 102 6.88 7.65 6.32
C LEU A 102 7.12 6.14 6.36
N ALA A 103 7.87 5.65 7.33
CA ALA A 103 8.32 4.26 7.38
C ALA A 103 7.39 3.33 8.18
N ASP A 104 6.81 3.82 9.28
CA ASP A 104 6.11 2.98 10.26
C ASP A 104 4.78 2.37 9.76
N HIS A 105 4.32 2.75 8.56
CA HIS A 105 3.07 2.28 7.99
C HIS A 105 3.24 1.48 6.70
N LEU A 106 4.46 1.05 6.39
CA LEU A 106 4.68 0.12 5.30
C LEU A 106 4.56 -1.31 5.84
N PRO A 107 3.74 -2.16 5.20
CA PRO A 107 3.66 -3.56 5.61
C PRO A 107 5.05 -4.22 5.60
N SER A 108 5.39 -4.92 6.69
CA SER A 108 6.72 -5.56 6.82
C SER A 108 6.98 -6.61 5.73
N LYS A 109 5.91 -7.21 5.21
CA LYS A 109 5.95 -8.26 4.17
C LYS A 109 5.86 -7.71 2.74
N LEU A 110 5.63 -6.41 2.57
CA LEU A 110 5.62 -5.81 1.23
C LEU A 110 7.00 -5.97 0.58
N PRO A 111 7.10 -6.39 -0.69
CA PRO A 111 8.37 -6.47 -1.42
C PRO A 111 9.14 -5.16 -1.41
N ALA A 112 10.46 -5.23 -1.44
CA ALA A 112 11.34 -4.07 -1.27
C ALA A 112 11.10 -2.97 -2.32
N LEU A 113 10.92 -3.35 -3.58
CA LEU A 113 10.62 -2.41 -4.66
C LEU A 113 9.29 -1.69 -4.45
N GLN A 114 8.24 -2.41 -4.06
CA GLN A 114 6.94 -1.80 -3.77
C GLN A 114 6.99 -0.89 -2.53
N LYS A 115 7.81 -1.23 -1.52
CA LYS A 115 8.09 -0.34 -0.38
C LYS A 115 8.73 0.96 -0.85
N ALA A 116 9.75 0.86 -1.71
CA ALA A 116 10.45 2.02 -2.26
C ALA A 116 9.50 2.90 -3.09
N GLN A 117 8.74 2.33 -4.02
CA GLN A 117 7.75 3.05 -4.81
C GLN A 117 6.71 3.77 -3.94
N LYS A 118 6.22 3.10 -2.91
CA LYS A 118 5.24 3.67 -1.96
C LYS A 118 5.81 4.82 -1.14
N LEU A 119 7.09 4.72 -0.74
CA LEU A 119 7.80 5.81 -0.08
C LEU A 119 7.98 7.01 -1.00
N VAL A 120 8.51 6.79 -2.21
CA VAL A 120 8.70 7.86 -3.21
C VAL A 120 7.37 8.58 -3.51
N SER A 121 6.30 7.82 -3.74
CA SER A 121 4.97 8.40 -3.98
C SER A 121 4.46 9.23 -2.81
N ARG A 122 4.68 8.78 -1.57
CA ARG A 122 4.33 9.55 -0.37
C ARG A 122 5.14 10.83 -0.24
N MET A 123 6.44 10.76 -0.53
CA MET A 123 7.33 11.92 -0.44
C MET A 123 6.99 12.98 -1.48
N LYS A 124 6.72 12.55 -2.74
CA LYS A 124 6.27 13.46 -3.81
C LYS A 124 4.99 14.20 -3.40
N ARG A 125 3.97 13.47 -2.92
CA ARG A 125 2.69 14.07 -2.47
C ARG A 125 2.84 15.04 -1.30
N ASN A 126 3.77 14.79 -0.39
CA ASN A 126 4.00 15.64 0.77
C ASN A 126 5.10 16.71 0.56
N LYS A 127 5.58 16.91 -0.67
CA LYS A 127 6.63 17.86 -1.04
C LYS A 127 7.93 17.71 -0.24
N ARG A 128 8.29 16.47 0.14
CA ARG A 128 9.48 16.12 0.94
C ARG A 128 10.46 15.22 0.18
N ALA A 129 10.52 15.35 -1.15
CA ALA A 129 11.39 14.54 -2.01
C ALA A 129 12.88 14.66 -1.64
N GLU A 130 13.31 15.78 -1.08
CA GLU A 130 14.67 16.04 -0.59
C GLU A 130 15.11 15.15 0.60
N GLU A 131 14.14 14.53 1.30
CA GLU A 131 14.45 13.59 2.40
C GLU A 131 14.68 12.15 1.89
N LEU A 132 14.38 11.88 0.61
CA LEU A 132 14.48 10.56 0.00
C LEU A 132 15.86 9.89 0.17
N PRO A 133 16.99 10.59 -0.07
CA PRO A 133 18.31 9.97 0.08
C PRO A 133 18.62 9.48 1.49
N LYS A 134 18.15 10.21 2.52
CA LYS A 134 18.33 9.81 3.92
C LYS A 134 17.53 8.56 4.27
N MET A 135 16.33 8.45 3.72
CA MET A 135 15.44 7.33 4.03
C MET A 135 15.79 6.07 3.27
N LEU A 136 16.23 6.17 2.03
CA LEU A 136 16.72 5.02 1.28
C LEU A 136 17.94 4.40 1.98
N LYS A 137 18.83 5.21 2.53
CA LYS A 137 19.95 4.72 3.35
C LYS A 137 19.51 3.93 4.59
N SER A 138 18.37 4.26 5.19
CA SER A 138 17.84 3.53 6.35
C SER A 138 17.12 2.23 5.98
N LEU A 139 16.74 2.04 4.71
CA LEU A 139 16.08 0.82 4.22
C LEU A 139 17.06 -0.22 3.68
N VAL A 140 18.28 0.20 3.34
CA VAL A 140 19.38 -0.69 2.91
C VAL A 140 19.97 -1.31 4.17
N GLN A 141 20.07 -2.64 4.20
CA GLN A 141 20.68 -3.33 5.34
C GLN A 141 22.11 -2.87 5.60
N PRO A 142 22.61 -2.90 6.85
CA PRO A 142 23.93 -2.37 7.22
C PRO A 142 25.10 -2.88 6.36
N ASP A 143 25.05 -4.13 5.91
CA ASP A 143 26.08 -4.74 5.05
C ASP A 143 26.23 -4.10 3.67
N TYR A 144 25.16 -3.46 3.16
CA TYR A 144 25.20 -2.72 1.90
C TYR A 144 25.67 -1.28 2.09
N ALA A 145 25.39 -0.68 3.25
CA ALA A 145 25.79 0.69 3.56
C ALA A 145 27.33 0.83 3.63
N GLU A 146 28.05 -0.19 4.08
CA GLU A 146 29.52 -0.19 4.12
C GLU A 146 30.15 -0.29 2.71
N ARG A 147 29.52 -1.00 1.78
CA ARG A 147 29.98 -1.12 0.38
C ARG A 147 29.69 0.13 -0.46
N ALA A 148 28.70 0.91 -0.10
CA ALA A 148 28.26 2.12 -0.83
C ALA A 148 28.99 3.41 -0.37
N GLN A 149 29.92 3.36 0.58
CA GLN A 149 30.66 4.54 1.06
C GLN A 149 31.76 5.06 0.11
N GLY A 150 31.90 4.45 -1.07
CA GLY A 150 32.73 4.95 -2.16
C GLY A 150 31.92 5.84 -3.11
N ASN A 151 31.90 7.15 -2.86
CA ASN A 151 31.55 8.22 -3.83
C ASN A 151 30.28 8.01 -4.72
N LEU A 152 29.09 7.99 -4.16
CA LEU A 152 27.85 8.03 -4.92
C LEU A 152 27.14 9.39 -4.76
N GLN A 153 27.35 10.28 -5.72
CA GLN A 153 26.34 11.28 -6.09
C GLN A 153 25.19 10.51 -6.74
N LEU A 154 24.13 10.25 -5.96
CA LEU A 154 22.95 9.55 -6.44
C LEU A 154 22.14 10.52 -7.34
N SER A 155 22.29 10.40 -8.67
CA SER A 155 21.34 10.94 -9.64
C SER A 155 20.05 10.08 -9.62
N GLU A 156 18.91 10.61 -10.11
CA GLU A 156 17.66 9.82 -10.23
C GLU A 156 17.86 8.54 -11.06
N GLU A 157 18.77 8.59 -12.02
CA GLU A 157 19.14 7.48 -12.91
C GLU A 157 19.91 6.38 -12.14
N THR A 158 20.83 6.78 -11.26
CA THR A 158 21.61 5.85 -10.41
C THR A 158 20.73 5.19 -9.34
N LEU A 159 19.72 5.89 -8.83
CA LEU A 159 18.71 5.35 -7.91
C LEU A 159 17.86 4.27 -8.58
N GLY A 160 17.45 4.49 -9.83
CA GLY A 160 16.72 3.52 -10.64
C GLY A 160 17.54 2.26 -10.90
N GLN A 161 18.81 2.40 -11.28
CA GLN A 161 19.71 1.27 -11.50
C GLN A 161 20.00 0.49 -10.23
N THR A 162 20.28 1.15 -9.11
CA THR A 162 20.54 0.48 -7.82
C THR A 162 19.31 -0.28 -7.31
N LEU A 163 18.11 0.23 -7.55
CA LEU A 163 16.86 -0.47 -7.24
C LEU A 163 16.61 -1.66 -8.16
N PHE A 164 17.08 -1.59 -9.40
CA PHE A 164 16.96 -2.67 -10.39
C PHE A 164 17.96 -3.81 -10.14
N GLU A 165 19.15 -3.50 -9.62
CA GLU A 165 20.17 -4.49 -9.25
C GLU A 165 19.87 -5.23 -7.93
N LEU A 166 18.86 -4.77 -7.16
CA LEU A 166 18.42 -5.39 -5.89
C LEU A 166 17.24 -6.37 -6.08
N VAL A 167 16.81 -6.62 -7.33
CA VAL A 167 15.81 -7.61 -7.72
C VAL A 167 16.50 -8.79 -8.41
#